data_8da795c6efa5c00b72ddb9e3bcab60d9
#
_entry.id   8da795c6efa5c00b72ddb9e3bcab60d9
#
_cell.length_a   1.000
_cell.length_b   1.000
_cell.length_c   1.000
_cell.angle_alpha   90.00
_cell.angle_beta   90.00
_cell.angle_gamma   90.00
#
_symmetry.space_group_name_H-M   'P 1'
#
loop_
_entity.id
_entity.type
_entity.pdbx_description
1 polymer ?
#
loop_
_entity_poly.entity_id
_entity_poly.type
_entity_poly.pdbx_seq_one_letter_code
_entity_poly.pdbx_strand_id
1 'polypeptide(L)'
;LGLDSEPAEDLQAVVALAFKVPGLQSVDPAAPTRATDDEALALTVLAAVLDGYSGSRLDRALTQGPDRVADSAGASNSLLSRGPKAFYLQGVPAAGKTAAQVEAALRAQVERIAREGVSEAELARVKTQWVASEVYKLDSVMGQAQELGNYWVQGLPSDAGERTIERLRGVTAAQVQAVAAKYFGDDQLTVGTLVPQPGKVPGRRPSNAPVSPTGAVH
;
A
#
# COMPACT_ATOMS: atom_id res chain seq x y z
N LEU A 1 33.79 -16.32 24.32
CA LEU A 1 33.28 -16.09 22.98
C LEU A 1 32.31 -14.91 23.07
N GLY A 2 32.89 -13.70 22.92
CA GLY A 2 32.09 -12.47 22.81
C GLY A 2 31.35 -12.51 21.48
N LEU A 3 30.03 -12.56 21.54
CA LEU A 3 29.20 -12.13 20.44
C LEU A 3 29.18 -10.60 20.53
N ASP A 4 30.05 -9.98 19.76
CA ASP A 4 29.93 -8.57 19.44
C ASP A 4 28.54 -8.42 18.81
N SER A 5 27.61 -7.86 19.58
CA SER A 5 26.33 -7.41 19.04
C SER A 5 26.68 -6.26 18.10
N GLU A 6 26.60 -6.53 16.80
CA GLU A 6 26.62 -5.48 15.79
C GLU A 6 25.68 -4.35 16.26
N PRO A 7 26.11 -3.09 16.18
CA PRO A 7 25.22 -1.99 16.47
C PRO A 7 23.95 -2.17 15.62
N ALA A 8 22.81 -1.82 16.17
CA ALA A 8 21.57 -1.81 15.42
C ALA A 8 21.73 -0.80 14.28
N GLU A 9 22.39 -1.25 13.22
CA GLU A 9 22.59 -0.50 12.00
C GLU A 9 21.24 -0.29 11.34
N ASP A 10 20.96 0.98 11.08
CA ASP A 10 20.05 1.49 10.11
C ASP A 10 18.54 1.38 10.38
N LEU A 11 18.11 2.01 11.47
CA LEU A 11 16.75 2.54 11.46
C LEU A 11 16.69 3.62 10.37
N GLN A 12 16.16 3.25 9.21
CA GLN A 12 15.99 4.20 8.10
C GLN A 12 14.81 5.14 8.38
N ALA A 13 14.95 6.39 7.95
CA ALA A 13 13.83 7.31 7.93
C ALA A 13 12.74 6.76 7.01
N VAL A 14 11.49 6.94 7.37
CA VAL A 14 10.34 6.57 6.52
C VAL A 14 9.42 7.77 6.43
N VAL A 15 8.95 8.09 5.23
CA VAL A 15 7.87 9.04 5.02
C VAL A 15 6.63 8.29 4.52
N ALA A 16 5.49 8.62 5.11
CA ALA A 16 4.20 8.09 4.70
C ALA A 16 3.20 9.24 4.54
N LEU A 17 2.52 9.26 3.42
CA LEU A 17 1.45 10.19 3.08
C LEU A 17 0.15 9.40 3.05
N ALA A 18 -0.86 9.87 3.77
CA ALA A 18 -2.20 9.27 3.79
C ALA A 18 -3.20 10.30 3.28
N PHE A 19 -3.92 9.98 2.22
CA PHE A 19 -4.96 10.80 1.65
C PHE A 19 -6.32 10.19 1.91
N LYS A 20 -7.26 10.98 2.43
CA LYS A 20 -8.63 10.51 2.67
C LYS A 20 -9.34 10.29 1.33
N VAL A 21 -9.84 9.08 1.11
CA VAL A 21 -10.47 8.66 -0.14
C VAL A 21 -11.77 7.89 0.10
N PRO A 22 -12.66 7.78 -0.90
CA PRO A 22 -13.83 6.91 -0.81
C PRO A 22 -13.44 5.44 -0.83
N GLY A 23 -14.27 4.60 -0.23
CA GLY A 23 -14.20 3.15 -0.33
C GLY A 23 -15.39 2.57 -1.06
N LEU A 24 -15.26 1.35 -1.54
CA LEU A 24 -16.33 0.61 -2.18
C LEU A 24 -17.43 0.29 -1.14
N GLN A 25 -18.66 0.70 -1.46
CA GLN A 25 -19.82 0.49 -0.59
C GLN A 25 -20.68 -0.70 -1.04
N SER A 26 -20.73 -0.97 -2.34
CA SER A 26 -21.50 -2.04 -2.91
C SER A 26 -20.84 -2.64 -4.14
N VAL A 27 -20.98 -3.95 -4.29
CA VAL A 27 -20.63 -4.71 -5.50
C VAL A 27 -21.87 -5.27 -6.20
N ASP A 28 -23.06 -4.97 -5.66
CA ASP A 28 -24.31 -5.44 -6.23
C ASP A 28 -24.60 -4.73 -7.56
N PRO A 29 -24.70 -5.45 -8.70
CA PRO A 29 -25.01 -4.84 -9.98
C PRO A 29 -26.44 -4.28 -10.05
N ALA A 30 -27.35 -4.75 -9.18
CA ALA A 30 -28.71 -4.23 -9.08
C ALA A 30 -28.80 -2.97 -8.20
N ALA A 31 -27.77 -2.68 -7.40
CA ALA A 31 -27.71 -1.45 -6.63
C ALA A 31 -27.43 -0.24 -7.53
N PRO A 32 -27.97 0.93 -7.23
CA PRO A 32 -27.61 2.14 -7.98
C PRO A 32 -26.10 2.34 -7.93
N THR A 33 -25.47 2.47 -9.09
CA THR A 33 -24.04 2.76 -9.18
C THR A 33 -23.77 4.12 -8.55
N ARG A 34 -22.93 4.14 -7.53
CA ARG A 34 -22.49 5.36 -6.88
C ARG A 34 -21.20 5.85 -7.55
N ALA A 35 -21.12 7.12 -7.87
CA ALA A 35 -19.89 7.71 -8.40
C ALA A 35 -18.68 7.44 -7.50
N THR A 36 -18.89 7.42 -6.17
CA THR A 36 -17.85 7.10 -5.18
C THR A 36 -17.35 5.65 -5.27
N ASP A 37 -18.17 4.69 -5.70
CA ASP A 37 -17.74 3.30 -5.89
C ASP A 37 -16.84 3.16 -7.12
N ASP A 38 -17.16 3.85 -8.22
CA ASP A 38 -16.32 3.89 -9.41
C ASP A 38 -14.99 4.61 -9.12
N GLU A 39 -15.04 5.68 -8.33
CA GLU A 39 -13.83 6.39 -7.87
C GLU A 39 -12.96 5.50 -6.97
N ALA A 40 -13.54 4.70 -6.08
CA ALA A 40 -12.80 3.76 -5.24
C ALA A 40 -12.08 2.67 -6.08
N LEU A 41 -12.74 2.19 -7.14
CA LEU A 41 -12.14 1.25 -8.10
C LEU A 41 -11.02 1.93 -8.90
N ALA A 42 -11.23 3.15 -9.37
CA ALA A 42 -10.21 3.91 -10.09
C ALA A 42 -8.98 4.21 -9.22
N LEU A 43 -9.16 4.49 -7.92
CA LEU A 43 -8.08 4.65 -6.95
C LEU A 43 -7.29 3.35 -6.74
N THR A 44 -7.95 2.20 -6.77
CA THR A 44 -7.27 0.89 -6.72
C THR A 44 -6.40 0.66 -7.95
N VAL A 45 -6.90 1.02 -9.13
CA VAL A 45 -6.11 0.96 -10.37
C VAL A 45 -4.96 1.97 -10.33
N LEU A 46 -5.18 3.19 -9.79
CA LEU A 46 -4.12 4.18 -9.59
C LEU A 46 -3.00 3.66 -8.71
N ALA A 47 -3.32 2.99 -7.59
CA ALA A 47 -2.30 2.36 -6.74
C ALA A 47 -1.48 1.33 -7.51
N ALA A 48 -2.12 0.50 -8.32
CA ALA A 48 -1.45 -0.50 -9.14
C ALA A 48 -0.60 0.10 -10.28
N VAL A 49 -1.00 1.23 -10.86
CA VAL A 49 -0.17 1.99 -11.82
C VAL A 49 1.09 2.53 -11.14
N LEU A 50 0.95 3.02 -9.91
CA LEU A 50 2.08 3.58 -9.14
C LEU A 50 3.03 2.49 -8.66
N ASP A 51 2.51 1.36 -8.10
CA ASP A 51 3.31 0.34 -7.41
C ASP A 51 2.77 -1.10 -7.57
N GLY A 52 2.08 -1.41 -8.64
CA GLY A 52 1.48 -2.76 -8.81
C GLY A 52 2.42 -3.82 -9.36
N TYR A 53 3.63 -3.50 -9.81
CA TYR A 53 4.55 -4.43 -10.46
C TYR A 53 5.98 -3.90 -10.50
N SER A 54 6.95 -4.81 -10.69
CA SER A 54 8.35 -4.43 -10.91
C SER A 54 8.50 -3.56 -12.16
N GLY A 55 9.10 -2.39 -12.02
CA GLY A 55 9.17 -1.37 -13.05
C GLY A 55 7.89 -0.51 -13.16
N SER A 56 7.06 -0.46 -12.11
CA SER A 56 5.97 0.50 -11.96
C SER A 56 6.47 1.96 -11.94
N ARG A 57 5.57 2.94 -11.89
CA ARG A 57 5.99 4.35 -11.96
C ARG A 57 6.87 4.77 -10.80
N LEU A 58 6.53 4.38 -9.57
CA LEU A 58 7.33 4.73 -8.39
C LEU A 58 8.70 4.03 -8.42
N ASP A 59 8.73 2.76 -8.79
CA ASP A 59 9.96 2.00 -8.90
C ASP A 59 10.93 2.70 -9.89
N ARG A 60 10.48 2.96 -11.12
CA ARG A 60 11.34 3.61 -12.14
C ARG A 60 11.75 5.03 -11.78
N ALA A 61 10.86 5.80 -11.15
CA ALA A 61 11.10 7.22 -10.91
C ALA A 61 11.90 7.51 -9.64
N LEU A 62 11.76 6.68 -8.61
CA LEU A 62 12.30 6.97 -7.29
C LEU A 62 13.42 6.02 -6.87
N THR A 63 13.38 4.74 -7.30
CA THR A 63 14.26 3.71 -6.73
C THR A 63 15.37 3.26 -7.69
N GLN A 64 15.26 3.59 -8.97
CA GLN A 64 16.24 3.16 -9.98
C GLN A 64 17.26 4.26 -10.31
N GLY A 65 18.46 3.82 -10.70
CA GLY A 65 19.54 4.70 -11.15
C GLY A 65 20.45 5.21 -10.04
N PRO A 66 21.56 5.86 -10.41
CA PRO A 66 22.58 6.35 -9.47
C PRO A 66 22.07 7.52 -8.61
N ASP A 67 21.14 8.31 -9.13
CA ASP A 67 20.57 9.49 -8.46
C ASP A 67 19.23 9.21 -7.79
N ARG A 68 18.91 7.93 -7.52
CA ARG A 68 17.65 7.54 -6.89
C ARG A 68 17.37 8.34 -5.63
N VAL A 69 16.13 8.69 -5.43
CA VAL A 69 15.68 9.49 -4.28
C VAL A 69 15.31 8.61 -3.09
N ALA A 70 14.87 7.39 -3.38
CA ALA A 70 14.42 6.43 -2.38
C ALA A 70 15.07 5.06 -2.58
N ASP A 71 15.27 4.31 -1.48
CA ASP A 71 15.65 2.90 -1.52
C ASP A 71 14.42 2.01 -1.73
N SER A 72 13.26 2.47 -1.28
CA SER A 72 11.96 1.87 -1.60
C SER A 72 10.87 2.93 -1.67
N ALA A 73 9.88 2.69 -2.51
CA ALA A 73 8.69 3.52 -2.64
C ALA A 73 7.48 2.62 -2.90
N GLY A 74 6.32 2.99 -2.35
CA GLY A 74 5.11 2.19 -2.47
C GLY A 74 3.84 3.01 -2.49
N ALA A 75 2.79 2.42 -3.06
CA ALA A 75 1.43 2.96 -3.08
C ALA A 75 0.43 1.86 -2.75
N SER A 76 -0.55 2.17 -1.91
CA SER A 76 -1.62 1.24 -1.59
C SER A 76 -2.95 1.93 -1.38
N ASN A 77 -4.04 1.25 -1.72
CA ASN A 77 -5.40 1.70 -1.50
C ASN A 77 -6.22 0.59 -0.83
N SER A 78 -6.89 0.90 0.27
CA SER A 78 -7.81 -0.01 0.93
C SER A 78 -9.19 0.09 0.29
N LEU A 79 -9.50 -0.80 -0.67
CA LEU A 79 -10.78 -0.80 -1.36
C LEU A 79 -11.95 -1.11 -0.42
N LEU A 80 -11.79 -2.14 0.42
CA LEU A 80 -12.80 -2.69 1.31
C LEU A 80 -12.34 -2.55 2.77
N SER A 81 -13.06 -1.78 3.59
CA SER A 81 -12.91 -1.76 5.04
C SER A 81 -14.11 -1.09 5.70
N ARG A 82 -14.34 -1.32 6.99
CA ARG A 82 -15.26 -0.51 7.79
C ARG A 82 -14.59 0.79 8.19
N GLY A 83 -15.23 1.93 7.97
CA GLY A 83 -14.74 3.25 8.37
C GLY A 83 -14.02 4.04 7.26
N PRO A 84 -13.39 5.15 7.62
CA PRO A 84 -12.68 6.01 6.68
C PRO A 84 -11.60 5.25 5.92
N LYS A 85 -11.44 5.56 4.64
CA LYS A 85 -10.42 4.97 3.78
C LYS A 85 -9.28 5.95 3.58
N ALA A 86 -8.09 5.40 3.39
CA ALA A 86 -6.94 6.18 3.02
C ALA A 86 -6.19 5.52 1.86
N PHE A 87 -5.72 6.35 0.97
CA PHE A 87 -4.72 6.01 -0.02
C PHE A 87 -3.36 6.36 0.56
N TYR A 88 -2.45 5.42 0.56
CA TYR A 88 -1.12 5.60 1.12
C TYR A 88 -0.06 5.69 0.02
N LEU A 89 0.84 6.64 0.18
CA LEU A 89 2.14 6.67 -0.49
C LEU A 89 3.20 6.60 0.58
N GLN A 90 4.24 5.82 0.38
CA GLN A 90 5.32 5.69 1.35
C GLN A 90 6.67 5.56 0.65
N GLY A 91 7.72 5.93 1.35
CA GLY A 91 9.07 5.73 0.84
C GLY A 91 10.13 5.81 1.92
N VAL A 92 11.23 5.15 1.63
CA VAL A 92 12.45 5.16 2.44
C VAL A 92 13.50 5.98 1.70
N PRO A 93 14.00 7.08 2.25
CA PRO A 93 15.01 7.88 1.59
C PRO A 93 16.29 7.08 1.27
N ALA A 94 16.83 7.26 0.09
CA ALA A 94 18.14 6.73 -0.25
C ALA A 94 19.25 7.44 0.53
N ALA A 95 20.44 6.87 0.58
CA ALA A 95 21.58 7.45 1.28
C ALA A 95 21.82 8.90 0.84
N GLY A 96 21.92 9.82 1.81
CA GLY A 96 22.10 11.25 1.57
C GLY A 96 20.85 12.01 1.08
N LYS A 97 19.70 11.35 0.98
CA LYS A 97 18.42 11.98 0.66
C LYS A 97 17.57 12.22 1.93
N THR A 98 16.63 13.13 1.84
CA THR A 98 15.74 13.49 2.97
C THR A 98 14.34 12.99 2.76
N ALA A 99 13.57 12.84 3.86
CA ALA A 99 12.14 12.51 3.82
C ALA A 99 11.35 13.51 2.95
N ALA A 100 11.67 14.81 3.04
CA ALA A 100 11.02 15.84 2.23
C ALA A 100 11.27 15.67 0.72
N GLN A 101 12.46 15.23 0.32
CA GLN A 101 12.73 14.92 -1.09
C GLN A 101 11.92 13.73 -1.60
N VAL A 102 11.78 12.69 -0.77
CA VAL A 102 10.95 11.52 -1.10
C VAL A 102 9.47 11.90 -1.16
N GLU A 103 8.97 12.69 -0.20
CA GLU A 103 7.61 13.22 -0.22
C GLU A 103 7.32 13.97 -1.52
N ALA A 104 8.17 14.93 -1.86
CA ALA A 104 8.03 15.72 -3.08
C ALA A 104 8.02 14.82 -4.35
N ALA A 105 8.90 13.80 -4.39
CA ALA A 105 8.96 12.88 -5.51
C ALA A 105 7.73 11.98 -5.63
N LEU A 106 7.19 11.49 -4.50
CA LEU A 106 5.95 10.71 -4.46
C LEU A 106 4.77 11.54 -4.98
N ARG A 107 4.61 12.77 -4.50
CA ARG A 107 3.55 13.70 -4.92
C ARG A 107 3.65 14.02 -6.41
N ALA A 108 4.86 14.29 -6.91
CA ALA A 108 5.10 14.57 -8.32
C ALA A 108 4.64 13.46 -9.26
N GLN A 109 4.71 12.17 -8.85
CA GLN A 109 4.22 11.07 -9.67
C GLN A 109 2.69 11.06 -9.77
N VAL A 110 1.97 11.38 -8.69
CA VAL A 110 0.51 11.50 -8.73
C VAL A 110 0.08 12.73 -9.54
N GLU A 111 0.73 13.87 -9.33
CA GLU A 111 0.48 15.10 -10.10
C GLU A 111 0.72 14.88 -11.60
N ARG A 112 1.74 14.09 -11.94
CA ARG A 112 2.00 13.73 -13.33
C ARG A 112 0.84 12.93 -13.92
N ILE A 113 0.29 11.95 -13.17
CA ILE A 113 -0.89 11.21 -13.63
C ILE A 113 -2.11 12.14 -13.76
N ALA A 114 -2.30 13.06 -12.83
CA ALA A 114 -3.39 14.04 -12.90
C ALA A 114 -3.31 14.93 -14.17
N ARG A 115 -2.12 15.31 -14.60
CA ARG A 115 -1.92 16.14 -15.79
C ARG A 115 -1.91 15.36 -17.10
N GLU A 116 -1.18 14.26 -17.14
CA GLU A 116 -0.85 13.52 -18.37
C GLU A 116 -1.71 12.27 -18.56
N GLY A 117 -2.37 11.79 -17.49
CA GLY A 117 -3.12 10.54 -17.49
C GLY A 117 -2.23 9.30 -17.46
N VAL A 118 -2.83 8.17 -17.82
CA VAL A 118 -2.18 6.87 -18.01
C VAL A 118 -2.42 6.39 -19.44
N SER A 119 -1.45 5.71 -20.03
CA SER A 119 -1.62 5.14 -21.36
C SER A 119 -2.49 3.88 -21.30
N GLU A 120 -3.21 3.59 -22.40
CA GLU A 120 -4.01 2.37 -22.51
C GLU A 120 -3.16 1.10 -22.36
N ALA A 121 -1.92 1.12 -22.85
CA ALA A 121 -0.99 0.00 -22.69
C ALA A 121 -0.59 -0.24 -21.23
N GLU A 122 -0.36 0.82 -20.47
CA GLU A 122 -0.06 0.76 -19.04
C GLU A 122 -1.28 0.27 -18.25
N LEU A 123 -2.46 0.81 -18.55
CA LEU A 123 -3.72 0.41 -17.94
C LEU A 123 -4.03 -1.08 -18.21
N ALA A 124 -3.89 -1.54 -19.44
CA ALA A 124 -4.10 -2.94 -19.81
C ALA A 124 -3.15 -3.87 -19.06
N ARG A 125 -1.88 -3.51 -18.94
CA ARG A 125 -0.87 -4.27 -18.20
C ARG A 125 -1.26 -4.42 -16.72
N VAL A 126 -1.61 -3.32 -16.07
CA VAL A 126 -2.03 -3.31 -14.66
C VAL A 126 -3.25 -4.19 -14.44
N LYS A 127 -4.27 -4.06 -15.29
CA LYS A 127 -5.48 -4.89 -15.20
C LYS A 127 -5.18 -6.39 -15.38
N THR A 128 -4.31 -6.74 -16.33
CA THR A 128 -3.92 -8.14 -16.56
C THR A 128 -3.20 -8.72 -15.35
N GLN A 129 -2.27 -7.99 -14.77
CA GLN A 129 -1.54 -8.43 -13.59
C GLN A 129 -2.44 -8.56 -12.37
N TRP A 130 -3.37 -7.63 -12.20
CA TRP A 130 -4.31 -7.68 -11.10
C TRP A 130 -5.23 -8.90 -11.20
N VAL A 131 -5.77 -9.18 -12.37
CA VAL A 131 -6.58 -10.39 -12.60
C VAL A 131 -5.78 -11.65 -12.36
N ALA A 132 -4.53 -11.72 -12.81
CA ALA A 132 -3.66 -12.86 -12.55
C ALA A 132 -3.41 -13.04 -11.03
N SER A 133 -3.17 -11.96 -10.30
CA SER A 133 -3.01 -11.99 -8.83
C SER A 133 -4.24 -12.54 -8.12
N GLU A 134 -5.45 -12.14 -8.54
CA GLU A 134 -6.70 -12.66 -7.97
C GLU A 134 -6.88 -14.17 -8.26
N VAL A 135 -6.54 -14.62 -9.47
CA VAL A 135 -6.60 -16.05 -9.81
C VAL A 135 -5.63 -16.86 -8.93
N TYR A 136 -4.40 -16.37 -8.70
CA TYR A 136 -3.43 -17.07 -7.84
C TYR A 136 -3.88 -17.16 -6.38
N LYS A 137 -4.67 -16.22 -5.88
CA LYS A 137 -5.23 -16.31 -4.52
C LYS A 137 -6.14 -17.53 -4.34
N LEU A 138 -6.78 -18.00 -5.40
CA LEU A 138 -7.66 -19.17 -5.37
C LEU A 138 -6.92 -20.48 -5.08
N ASP A 139 -5.61 -20.53 -5.24
CA ASP A 139 -4.80 -21.72 -4.93
C ASP A 139 -4.61 -21.94 -3.42
N SER A 140 -4.95 -20.94 -2.60
CA SER A 140 -4.81 -21.01 -1.14
C SER A 140 -6.17 -21.13 -0.45
N VAL A 141 -6.45 -22.29 0.15
CA VAL A 141 -7.68 -22.50 0.95
C VAL A 141 -7.79 -21.49 2.09
N MET A 142 -6.68 -21.19 2.77
CA MET A 142 -6.66 -20.19 3.83
C MET A 142 -6.92 -18.79 3.25
N GLY A 143 -6.35 -18.46 2.10
CA GLY A 143 -6.59 -17.20 1.40
C GLY A 143 -8.06 -17.01 1.04
N GLN A 144 -8.71 -18.04 0.49
CA GLN A 144 -10.14 -18.03 0.17
C GLN A 144 -10.99 -17.86 1.43
N ALA A 145 -10.68 -18.60 2.50
CA ALA A 145 -11.42 -18.49 3.77
C ALA A 145 -11.32 -17.09 4.38
N GLN A 146 -10.13 -16.50 4.34
CA GLN A 146 -9.91 -15.13 4.84
C GLN A 146 -10.64 -14.09 3.98
N GLU A 147 -10.66 -14.26 2.68
CA GLU A 147 -11.35 -13.36 1.76
C GLU A 147 -12.87 -13.43 1.95
N LEU A 148 -13.45 -14.63 2.01
CA LEU A 148 -14.87 -14.83 2.31
C LEU A 148 -15.26 -14.28 3.68
N GLY A 149 -14.41 -14.48 4.70
CA GLY A 149 -14.61 -13.90 6.03
C GLY A 149 -14.60 -12.37 6.00
N ASN A 150 -13.72 -11.76 5.23
CA ASN A 150 -13.68 -10.30 5.03
C ASN A 150 -14.95 -9.79 4.34
N TYR A 151 -15.45 -10.47 3.31
CA TYR A 151 -16.70 -10.10 2.65
C TYR A 151 -17.88 -10.20 3.61
N TRP A 152 -17.99 -11.30 4.33
CA TRP A 152 -19.06 -11.51 5.30
C TRP A 152 -19.08 -10.43 6.39
N VAL A 153 -17.94 -10.12 6.99
CA VAL A 153 -17.81 -9.07 8.03
C VAL A 153 -18.24 -7.70 7.51
N GLN A 154 -18.07 -7.45 6.21
CA GLN A 154 -18.42 -6.18 5.57
C GLN A 154 -19.85 -6.17 5.01
N GLY A 155 -20.59 -7.28 5.12
CA GLY A 155 -21.94 -7.41 4.58
C GLY A 155 -21.97 -7.55 3.05
N LEU A 156 -20.86 -8.01 2.46
CA LEU A 156 -20.76 -8.26 1.02
C LEU A 156 -21.11 -9.72 0.70
N PRO A 157 -21.62 -10.01 -0.50
CA PRO A 157 -21.90 -11.36 -0.93
C PRO A 157 -20.62 -12.18 -1.16
N SER A 158 -20.73 -13.51 -1.17
CA SER A 158 -19.58 -14.40 -1.34
C SER A 158 -18.88 -14.27 -2.70
N ASP A 159 -19.58 -13.80 -3.71
CA ASP A 159 -19.08 -13.54 -5.06
C ASP A 159 -18.57 -12.09 -5.25
N ALA A 160 -18.39 -11.35 -4.15
CA ALA A 160 -17.92 -9.95 -4.18
C ALA A 160 -16.58 -9.79 -4.89
N GLY A 161 -15.68 -10.76 -4.78
CA GLY A 161 -14.39 -10.76 -5.48
C GLY A 161 -14.56 -10.75 -7.00
N GLU A 162 -15.35 -11.69 -7.53
CA GLU A 162 -15.62 -11.80 -8.97
C GLU A 162 -16.25 -10.51 -9.52
N ARG A 163 -17.26 -9.99 -8.82
CA ARG A 163 -17.92 -8.73 -9.21
C ARG A 163 -16.97 -7.53 -9.16
N THR A 164 -16.07 -7.49 -8.18
CA THR A 164 -15.06 -6.44 -8.09
C THR A 164 -14.09 -6.50 -9.26
N ILE A 165 -13.63 -7.71 -9.63
CA ILE A 165 -12.76 -7.93 -10.78
C ILE A 165 -13.43 -7.46 -12.08
N GLU A 166 -14.69 -7.81 -12.28
CA GLU A 166 -15.43 -7.40 -13.48
C GLU A 166 -15.53 -5.87 -13.57
N ARG A 167 -15.89 -5.20 -12.49
CA ARG A 167 -15.95 -3.74 -12.44
C ARG A 167 -14.57 -3.08 -12.66
N LEU A 168 -13.50 -3.61 -12.06
CA LEU A 168 -12.14 -3.11 -12.26
C LEU A 168 -11.68 -3.21 -13.73
N ARG A 169 -12.10 -4.24 -14.44
CA ARG A 169 -11.84 -4.35 -15.90
C ARG A 169 -12.46 -3.20 -16.68
N GLY A 170 -13.58 -2.66 -16.21
CA GLY A 170 -14.28 -1.50 -16.79
C GLY A 170 -13.63 -0.15 -16.51
N VAL A 171 -12.72 -0.02 -15.55
CA VAL A 171 -12.08 1.26 -15.21
C VAL A 171 -11.30 1.82 -16.41
N THR A 172 -11.48 3.11 -16.71
CA THR A 172 -10.86 3.80 -17.84
C THR A 172 -9.66 4.65 -17.42
N ALA A 173 -8.79 4.99 -18.36
CA ALA A 173 -7.67 5.91 -18.14
C ALA A 173 -8.14 7.29 -17.65
N ALA A 174 -9.25 7.77 -18.20
CA ALA A 174 -9.86 9.04 -17.79
C ALA A 174 -10.34 9.03 -16.32
N GLN A 175 -10.91 7.91 -15.85
CA GLN A 175 -11.30 7.76 -14.44
C GLN A 175 -10.08 7.76 -13.52
N VAL A 176 -8.99 7.08 -13.89
CA VAL A 176 -7.73 7.08 -13.12
C VAL A 176 -7.15 8.49 -13.04
N GLN A 177 -7.12 9.22 -14.15
CA GLN A 177 -6.68 10.61 -14.19
C GLN A 177 -7.55 11.52 -13.31
N ALA A 178 -8.88 11.39 -13.39
CA ALA A 178 -9.82 12.19 -12.62
C ALA A 178 -9.64 12.00 -11.10
N VAL A 179 -9.46 10.77 -10.61
CA VAL A 179 -9.25 10.54 -9.17
C VAL A 179 -7.87 11.03 -8.72
N ALA A 180 -6.84 10.94 -9.56
CA ALA A 180 -5.53 11.52 -9.28
C ALA A 180 -5.59 13.05 -9.14
N ALA A 181 -6.41 13.72 -9.91
CA ALA A 181 -6.61 15.17 -9.80
C ALA A 181 -7.48 15.56 -8.59
N LYS A 182 -8.41 14.69 -8.16
CA LYS A 182 -9.43 15.04 -7.16
C LYS A 182 -8.98 14.83 -5.71
N TYR A 183 -8.25 13.75 -5.41
CA TYR A 183 -8.09 13.28 -4.03
C TYR A 183 -6.73 13.56 -3.39
N PHE A 184 -5.77 14.12 -4.10
CA PHE A 184 -4.39 14.25 -3.61
C PHE A 184 -4.00 15.71 -3.28
N GLY A 185 -5.00 16.53 -2.93
CA GLY A 185 -4.80 17.88 -2.41
C GLY A 185 -4.37 17.88 -0.94
N ASP A 186 -3.83 19.02 -0.48
CA ASP A 186 -3.33 19.17 0.89
C ASP A 186 -4.45 19.10 1.95
N ASP A 187 -5.69 19.39 1.58
CA ASP A 187 -6.88 19.30 2.42
C ASP A 187 -7.25 17.86 2.81
N GLN A 188 -6.77 16.87 2.06
CA GLN A 188 -6.98 15.44 2.31
C GLN A 188 -5.75 14.74 2.90
N LEU A 189 -4.61 15.46 3.03
CA LEU A 189 -3.31 14.89 3.33
C LEU A 189 -3.01 14.84 4.83
N THR A 190 -2.48 13.70 5.26
CA THR A 190 -1.75 13.55 6.54
C THR A 190 -0.37 13.01 6.22
N VAL A 191 0.68 13.69 6.70
CA VAL A 191 2.08 13.26 6.55
C VAL A 191 2.60 12.73 7.87
N GLY A 192 3.18 11.55 7.84
CA GLY A 192 3.93 10.96 8.95
C GLY A 192 5.38 10.74 8.53
N THR A 193 6.31 11.19 9.37
CA THR A 193 7.74 10.97 9.16
C THR A 193 8.33 10.26 10.37
N LEU A 194 8.89 9.07 10.14
CA LEU A 194 9.73 8.39 11.13
C LEU A 194 11.15 8.95 11.00
N VAL A 195 11.64 9.59 12.07
CA VAL A 195 13.02 10.06 12.15
C VAL A 195 13.77 9.13 13.09
N PRO A 196 14.75 8.37 12.59
CA PRO A 196 15.58 7.51 13.43
C PRO A 196 16.33 8.35 14.44
N GLN A 197 16.27 7.95 15.70
CA GLN A 197 17.14 8.53 16.72
C GLN A 197 18.35 7.62 16.91
N PRO A 198 19.57 8.15 17.08
CA PRO A 198 20.74 7.36 17.43
C PRO A 198 20.41 6.56 18.70
N GLY A 199 20.32 5.24 18.59
CA GLY A 199 19.70 4.42 19.60
C GLY A 199 20.50 4.38 20.89
N LYS A 200 19.88 4.70 22.02
CA LYS A 200 20.10 3.93 23.24
C LYS A 200 19.43 2.56 22.98
N VAL A 201 20.22 1.56 22.65
CA VAL A 201 19.76 0.16 22.72
C VAL A 201 19.23 -0.01 24.15
N PRO A 202 17.93 -0.34 24.35
CA PRO A 202 17.44 -0.65 25.68
C PRO A 202 18.28 -1.83 26.14
N GLY A 203 19.14 -1.61 27.13
CA GLY A 203 19.98 -2.68 27.66
C GLY A 203 19.09 -3.89 27.93
N ARG A 204 19.41 -5.01 27.33
CA ARG A 204 18.76 -6.30 27.59
C ARG A 204 18.76 -6.47 29.11
N ARG A 205 17.59 -6.34 29.76
CA ARG A 205 17.48 -6.62 31.19
C ARG A 205 18.12 -7.98 31.42
N PRO A 206 19.15 -8.11 32.26
CA PRO A 206 19.71 -9.39 32.57
C PRO A 206 18.55 -10.24 33.13
N SER A 207 18.34 -11.39 32.54
CA SER A 207 17.39 -12.39 33.02
C SER A 207 17.95 -12.97 34.32
N ASN A 208 17.79 -12.27 35.43
CA ASN A 208 18.02 -12.80 36.78
C ASN A 208 16.74 -13.51 37.24
N ALA A 209 16.26 -14.47 36.49
CA ALA A 209 15.34 -15.46 37.03
C ALA A 209 16.22 -16.51 37.70
N PRO A 210 16.12 -16.72 39.05
CA PRO A 210 16.79 -17.84 39.69
C PRO A 210 16.24 -19.13 39.13
N VAL A 211 17.14 -19.98 38.62
CA VAL A 211 16.81 -21.36 38.23
C VAL A 211 16.51 -22.10 39.51
N SER A 212 15.23 -22.40 39.75
CA SER A 212 14.83 -23.28 40.85
C SER A 212 15.39 -24.69 40.59
N PRO A 213 16.13 -25.29 41.50
CA PRO A 213 16.58 -26.66 41.33
C PRO A 213 15.35 -27.59 41.38
N THR A 214 15.20 -28.33 40.34
CA THR A 214 14.19 -29.39 40.24
C THR A 214 14.37 -30.40 41.35
N GLY A 215 13.38 -30.49 42.24
CA GLY A 215 13.37 -31.48 43.31
C GLY A 215 13.27 -32.88 42.73
N ALA A 216 14.04 -33.76 43.30
CA ALA A 216 14.04 -35.20 43.04
C ALA A 216 12.69 -35.81 43.37
N VAL A 217 12.23 -36.67 42.47
CA VAL A 217 11.05 -37.50 42.62
C VAL A 217 11.45 -38.77 43.37
N HIS A 218 10.71 -39.12 44.40
CA HIS A 218 10.61 -40.47 44.93
C HIS A 218 9.44 -41.20 44.28
#